data_87aa73c4693b7624ef206a63428a4030
#
_entry.id   87aa73c4693b7624ef206a63428a4030
#
_cell.length_a   1.000
_cell.length_b   1.000
_cell.length_c   1.000
_cell.angle_alpha   90.00
_cell.angle_beta   90.00
_cell.angle_gamma   90.00
#
_symmetry.space_group_name_H-M   'P 1'
#
loop_
_entity.id
_entity.type
_entity.pdbx_description
1 polymer ?
#
loop_
_entity_poly.entity_id
_entity_poly.type
_entity_poly.pdbx_seq_one_letter_code
_entity_poly.pdbx_strand_id
1 'polypeptide(L)'
;TLEEIVTKGKIQFNPGRNNFPVTLHDPCNVVRAMGIVEPQRRILRKIAPRFREMTPHGVDNYCCGGGSGFAIMSGFNFAEWRTLVSSRKKFLQILEAFKDEPQDVPKYVCAPCSNCKGAIRDIIGYYHAEERSRLYYGGLVELIVNAMADMKKPIIRFGDEPSWTT
;
A
#
# COMPACT_ATOMS: atom_id res chain seq x y z
N THR A 1 12.10 12.77 12.11
CA THR A 1 11.61 11.69 11.23
C THR A 1 10.26 12.05 10.63
N LEU A 2 9.81 11.34 9.61
CA LEU A 2 8.49 11.53 9.02
C LEU A 2 7.37 11.30 10.06
N GLU A 3 7.54 10.29 10.91
CA GLU A 3 6.65 10.05 12.04
C GLU A 3 6.55 11.26 12.96
N GLU A 4 7.65 11.85 13.35
CA GLU A 4 7.65 13.05 14.21
C GLU A 4 6.95 14.24 13.56
N ILE A 5 7.13 14.45 12.26
CA ILE A 5 6.46 15.53 11.52
C ILE A 5 4.94 15.33 11.61
N VAL A 6 4.47 14.10 11.39
CA VAL A 6 3.05 13.77 11.41
C VAL A 6 2.49 13.78 12.83
N THR A 7 3.18 13.16 13.80
CA THR A 7 2.62 12.96 15.15
C THR A 7 2.74 14.20 16.05
N LYS A 8 3.80 15.01 15.90
CA LYS A 8 4.01 16.22 16.70
C LYS A 8 3.24 17.46 16.23
N GLY A 9 2.35 17.30 15.26
CA GLY A 9 1.47 18.38 14.81
C GLY A 9 2.16 19.50 14.03
N LYS A 10 3.34 19.25 13.45
CA LYS A 10 4.05 20.21 12.60
C LYS A 10 3.32 20.50 11.29
N ILE A 11 2.45 19.61 10.86
CA ILE A 11 1.60 19.74 9.70
C ILE A 11 0.16 19.46 10.13
N GLN A 12 -0.78 20.24 9.64
CA GLN A 12 -2.19 19.99 9.85
C GLN A 12 -2.70 19.00 8.82
N PHE A 13 -3.52 18.06 9.25
CA PHE A 13 -4.08 17.00 8.41
C PHE A 13 -5.61 17.05 8.44
N ASN A 14 -6.20 16.74 7.27
CA ASN A 14 -7.60 16.40 7.12
C ASN A 14 -7.71 14.90 6.82
N PRO A 15 -7.91 14.04 7.83
CA PRO A 15 -8.00 12.59 7.63
C PRO A 15 -9.17 12.18 6.73
N GLY A 16 -10.22 13.01 6.63
CA GLY A 16 -11.36 12.79 5.77
C GLY A 16 -11.01 12.63 4.28
N ARG A 17 -9.86 13.13 3.85
CA ARG A 17 -9.35 12.93 2.48
C ARG A 17 -8.89 11.48 2.21
N ASN A 18 -8.55 10.74 3.25
CA ASN A 18 -8.22 9.31 3.19
C ASN A 18 -9.35 8.44 3.76
N ASN A 19 -10.61 8.88 3.63
CA ASN A 19 -11.76 8.13 4.14
C ASN A 19 -12.16 6.98 3.20
N PHE A 20 -11.21 6.14 2.89
CA PHE A 20 -11.36 4.87 2.16
C PHE A 20 -10.58 3.76 2.90
N PRO A 21 -10.92 2.48 2.72
CA PRO A 21 -10.19 1.37 3.34
C PRO A 21 -8.72 1.37 2.94
N VAL A 22 -7.83 1.38 3.92
CA VAL A 22 -6.37 1.34 3.74
C VAL A 22 -5.81 0.15 4.49
N THR A 23 -4.93 -0.62 3.87
CA THR A 23 -4.12 -1.63 4.56
C THR A 23 -2.63 -1.36 4.36
N LEU A 24 -1.79 -1.90 5.25
CA LEU A 24 -0.33 -1.72 5.20
C LEU A 24 0.36 -3.02 4.81
N HIS A 25 1.16 -2.98 3.75
CA HIS A 25 2.18 -3.98 3.53
C HIS A 25 3.45 -3.61 4.29
N ASP A 26 3.89 -4.46 5.19
CA ASP A 26 5.15 -4.31 5.93
C ASP A 26 6.35 -4.74 5.07
N PRO A 27 7.24 -3.83 4.64
CA PRO A 27 8.40 -4.21 3.84
C PRO A 27 9.41 -4.98 4.69
N CYS A 28 9.91 -6.12 4.18
CA CYS A 28 10.83 -6.97 4.93
C CYS A 28 12.12 -6.24 5.36
N ASN A 29 12.66 -5.34 4.55
CA ASN A 29 13.81 -4.53 4.89
C ASN A 29 13.56 -3.59 6.07
N VAL A 30 12.34 -3.11 6.23
CA VAL A 30 11.96 -2.18 7.31
C VAL A 30 11.63 -2.95 8.58
N VAL A 31 10.75 -3.96 8.48
CA VAL A 31 10.23 -4.62 9.67
C VAL A 31 11.14 -5.73 10.19
N ARG A 32 11.75 -6.55 9.32
CA ARG A 32 12.59 -7.68 9.73
C ARG A 32 14.06 -7.29 9.89
N ALA A 33 14.62 -6.55 8.94
CA ALA A 33 16.02 -6.16 9.01
C ALA A 33 16.28 -5.02 9.99
N MET A 34 15.35 -4.07 10.12
CA MET A 34 15.53 -2.88 10.95
C MET A 34 14.67 -2.86 12.21
N GLY A 35 13.73 -3.79 12.38
CA GLY A 35 12.82 -3.82 13.53
C GLY A 35 11.80 -2.67 13.59
N ILE A 36 11.62 -1.92 12.49
CA ILE A 36 10.76 -0.74 12.45
C ILE A 36 9.34 -1.18 12.06
N VAL A 37 8.47 -1.41 13.05
CA VAL A 37 7.10 -1.93 12.86
C VAL A 37 6.05 -0.86 13.12
N GLU A 38 6.15 -0.10 14.19
CA GLU A 38 5.09 0.80 14.67
C GLU A 38 5.04 2.19 14.03
N PRO A 39 6.13 2.82 13.60
CA PRO A 39 6.09 4.18 13.06
C PRO A 39 5.10 4.38 11.92
N GLN A 40 5.05 3.44 10.97
CA GLN A 40 4.12 3.49 9.83
C GLN A 40 2.66 3.41 10.31
N ARG A 41 2.39 2.58 11.31
CA ARG A 41 1.07 2.39 11.91
C ARG A 41 0.59 3.63 12.63
N ARG A 42 1.46 4.26 13.43
CA ARG A 42 1.14 5.52 14.11
C ARG A 42 0.77 6.63 13.13
N ILE A 43 1.49 6.71 12.00
CA ILE A 43 1.15 7.62 10.92
C ILE A 43 -0.23 7.29 10.35
N LEU A 44 -0.44 6.04 9.92
CA LEU A 44 -1.69 5.61 9.26
C LEU A 44 -2.91 5.79 10.16
N ARG A 45 -2.82 5.44 11.45
CA ARG A 45 -3.92 5.66 12.41
C ARG A 45 -4.32 7.13 12.54
N LYS A 46 -3.38 8.06 12.30
CA LYS A 46 -3.66 9.49 12.35
C LYS A 46 -4.28 10.05 11.07
N ILE A 47 -3.90 9.53 9.91
CA ILE A 47 -4.26 10.12 8.61
C ILE A 47 -5.24 9.30 7.77
N ALA A 48 -5.51 8.05 8.14
CA ALA A 48 -6.40 7.12 7.43
C ALA A 48 -7.40 6.48 8.39
N PRO A 49 -8.60 7.06 8.56
CA PRO A 49 -9.58 6.63 9.56
C PRO A 49 -10.03 5.17 9.39
N ARG A 50 -9.97 4.65 8.16
CA ARG A 50 -10.35 3.27 7.83
C ARG A 50 -9.14 2.36 7.65
N PHE A 51 -8.01 2.67 8.34
CA PHE A 51 -6.85 1.79 8.36
C PHE A 51 -7.17 0.46 9.03
N ARG A 52 -6.75 -0.63 8.41
CA ARG A 52 -6.84 -2.00 8.92
C ARG A 52 -5.56 -2.79 8.67
N GLU A 53 -5.26 -3.69 9.57
CA GLU A 53 -4.08 -4.55 9.43
C GLU A 53 -4.33 -5.72 8.48
N MET A 54 -3.28 -6.18 7.84
CA MET A 54 -3.24 -7.54 7.27
C MET A 54 -2.99 -8.56 8.39
N THR A 55 -3.37 -9.80 8.18
CA THR A 55 -3.07 -10.90 9.08
C THR A 55 -2.33 -12.00 8.33
N PRO A 56 -1.13 -12.42 8.78
CA PRO A 56 -0.29 -11.79 9.81
C PRO A 56 0.32 -10.45 9.36
N HIS A 57 0.84 -9.65 10.30
CA HIS A 57 1.48 -8.35 10.03
C HIS A 57 2.79 -8.19 10.81
N GLY A 58 3.46 -7.05 10.65
CA GLY A 58 4.76 -6.80 11.29
C GLY A 58 5.83 -7.75 10.79
N VAL A 59 6.60 -8.33 11.70
CA VAL A 59 7.70 -9.24 11.37
C VAL A 59 7.22 -10.57 10.75
N ASP A 60 6.00 -10.98 11.03
CA ASP A 60 5.39 -12.22 10.51
C ASP A 60 4.67 -12.00 9.17
N ASN A 61 4.65 -10.77 8.67
CA ASN A 61 3.99 -10.43 7.43
C ASN A 61 4.51 -11.24 6.22
N TYR A 62 3.63 -11.58 5.31
CA TYR A 62 4.02 -12.29 4.09
C TYR A 62 4.80 -11.36 3.15
N CYS A 63 5.85 -11.90 2.53
CA CYS A 63 6.64 -11.19 1.53
C CYS A 63 5.77 -10.76 0.33
N CYS A 64 6.10 -9.60 -0.27
CA CYS A 64 5.46 -9.17 -1.51
C CYS A 64 5.90 -9.96 -2.74
N GLY A 65 6.96 -10.78 -2.62
CA GLY A 65 7.54 -11.50 -3.74
C GLY A 65 8.44 -10.65 -4.66
N GLY A 66 8.58 -9.36 -4.38
CA GLY A 66 9.39 -8.43 -5.18
C GLY A 66 10.85 -8.30 -4.75
N GLY A 67 11.39 -9.26 -3.99
CA GLY A 67 12.76 -9.25 -3.47
C GLY A 67 13.82 -9.05 -4.54
N SER A 68 14.88 -8.35 -4.17
CA SER A 68 15.89 -7.67 -5.00
C SER A 68 16.30 -8.34 -6.33
N GLY A 69 16.52 -9.63 -6.37
CA GLY A 69 16.83 -10.36 -7.61
C GLY A 69 15.61 -10.56 -8.52
N PHE A 70 14.47 -10.90 -7.96
CA PHE A 70 13.24 -11.17 -8.71
C PHE A 70 12.58 -9.91 -9.29
N ALA A 71 12.76 -8.75 -8.68
CA ALA A 71 12.25 -7.50 -9.23
C ALA A 71 12.88 -7.17 -10.60
N ILE A 72 14.16 -7.53 -10.77
CA ILE A 72 14.92 -7.29 -12.02
C ILE A 72 14.70 -8.44 -13.01
N MET A 73 14.70 -9.69 -12.55
CA MET A 73 14.64 -10.87 -13.43
C MET A 73 13.24 -11.16 -13.98
N SER A 74 12.19 -10.73 -13.28
CA SER A 74 10.80 -11.03 -13.68
C SER A 74 10.40 -10.45 -15.03
N GLY A 75 11.03 -9.35 -15.47
CA GLY A 75 10.76 -8.73 -16.76
C GLY A 75 11.32 -9.49 -17.96
N PHE A 76 12.33 -10.36 -17.77
CA PHE A 76 13.04 -11.02 -18.86
C PHE A 76 12.82 -12.53 -18.94
N ASN A 77 12.78 -13.23 -17.80
CA ASN A 77 12.78 -14.70 -17.81
C ASN A 77 11.66 -15.37 -17.00
N PHE A 78 11.01 -14.65 -16.04
CA PHE A 78 10.05 -15.23 -15.11
C PHE A 78 8.89 -14.29 -14.78
N ALA A 79 8.37 -13.55 -15.76
CA ALA A 79 7.34 -12.54 -15.55
C ALA A 79 6.10 -13.08 -14.79
N GLU A 80 5.65 -14.28 -15.15
CA GLU A 80 4.50 -14.89 -14.51
C GLU A 80 4.83 -15.54 -13.16
N TRP A 81 6.06 -16.00 -12.97
CA TRP A 81 6.44 -16.68 -11.72
C TRP A 81 6.28 -15.77 -10.51
N ARG A 82 6.62 -14.48 -10.65
CA ARG A 82 6.45 -13.51 -9.57
C ARG A 82 4.99 -13.35 -9.20
N THR A 83 4.09 -13.20 -10.15
CA THR A 83 2.67 -12.99 -9.92
C THR A 83 1.95 -14.27 -9.49
N LEU A 84 2.23 -15.39 -10.15
CA LEU A 84 1.55 -16.67 -9.92
C LEU A 84 2.05 -17.41 -8.68
N VAL A 85 3.33 -17.28 -8.34
CA VAL A 85 3.95 -18.06 -7.26
C VAL A 85 4.37 -17.18 -6.11
N SER A 86 5.39 -16.32 -6.27
CA SER A 86 6.01 -15.64 -5.14
C SER A 86 5.14 -14.59 -4.49
N SER A 87 4.29 -13.91 -5.25
CA SER A 87 3.43 -12.84 -4.77
C SER A 87 1.98 -13.29 -4.48
N ARG A 88 1.60 -14.49 -4.90
CA ARG A 88 0.22 -14.99 -4.76
C ARG A 88 -0.28 -14.97 -3.31
N LYS A 89 0.56 -15.41 -2.37
CA LYS A 89 0.19 -15.44 -0.95
C LYS A 89 -0.07 -14.03 -0.40
N LYS A 90 0.71 -13.05 -0.84
CA LYS A 90 0.50 -11.63 -0.51
C LYS A 90 -0.81 -11.12 -1.11
N PHE A 91 -1.12 -11.47 -2.35
CA PHE A 91 -2.37 -11.04 -2.97
C PHE A 91 -3.59 -11.57 -2.21
N LEU A 92 -3.60 -12.84 -1.86
CA LEU A 92 -4.66 -13.43 -1.03
C LEU A 92 -4.78 -12.74 0.34
N GLN A 93 -3.66 -12.38 0.97
CA GLN A 93 -3.66 -11.63 2.22
C GLN A 93 -4.26 -10.22 2.07
N ILE A 94 -3.99 -9.54 0.95
CA ILE A 94 -4.59 -8.24 0.64
C ILE A 94 -6.11 -8.39 0.48
N LEU A 95 -6.56 -9.37 -0.28
CA LEU A 95 -8.00 -9.62 -0.47
C LEU A 95 -8.69 -9.94 0.86
N GLU A 96 -8.07 -10.76 1.72
CA GLU A 96 -8.59 -11.08 3.04
C GLU A 96 -8.70 -9.85 3.94
N ALA A 97 -7.75 -8.92 3.87
CA ALA A 97 -7.82 -7.66 4.63
C ALA A 97 -9.04 -6.80 4.26
N PHE A 98 -9.56 -6.97 3.06
CA PHE A 98 -10.69 -6.19 2.54
C PHE A 98 -11.96 -7.01 2.29
N LYS A 99 -12.04 -8.24 2.78
CA LYS A 99 -13.14 -9.16 2.50
C LYS A 99 -14.53 -8.64 2.87
N ASP A 100 -14.61 -7.78 3.89
CA ASP A 100 -15.86 -7.19 4.39
C ASP A 100 -16.22 -5.87 3.68
N GLU A 101 -15.37 -5.40 2.77
CA GLU A 101 -15.62 -4.17 2.03
C GLU A 101 -16.35 -4.46 0.71
N PRO A 102 -17.36 -3.67 0.35
CA PRO A 102 -18.04 -3.79 -0.94
C PRO A 102 -17.06 -3.70 -2.12
N GLN A 103 -17.35 -4.38 -3.21
CA GLN A 103 -16.41 -4.43 -4.36
C GLN A 103 -16.26 -3.08 -5.06
N ASP A 104 -17.29 -2.26 -5.05
CA ASP A 104 -17.35 -0.93 -5.66
C ASP A 104 -16.69 0.17 -4.83
N VAL A 105 -16.33 -0.11 -3.58
CA VAL A 105 -15.60 0.83 -2.72
C VAL A 105 -14.10 0.81 -3.06
N PRO A 106 -13.46 1.95 -3.37
CA PRO A 106 -12.02 2.02 -3.58
C PRO A 106 -11.24 1.61 -2.33
N LYS A 107 -10.26 0.73 -2.50
CA LYS A 107 -9.40 0.19 -1.45
C LYS A 107 -7.94 0.47 -1.76
N TYR A 108 -7.14 0.77 -0.76
CA TYR A 108 -5.76 1.20 -0.96
C TYR A 108 -4.77 0.33 -0.19
N VAL A 109 -3.78 -0.21 -0.90
CA VAL A 109 -2.66 -0.94 -0.31
C VAL A 109 -1.47 0.00 -0.18
N CYS A 110 -1.16 0.39 1.04
CA CYS A 110 0.03 1.18 1.36
C CYS A 110 1.27 0.31 1.37
N ALA A 111 2.22 0.57 0.47
CA ALA A 111 3.50 -0.13 0.37
C ALA A 111 4.66 0.86 0.48
N PRO A 112 5.27 1.05 1.67
CA PRO A 112 6.33 2.04 1.91
C PRO A 112 7.69 1.69 1.29
N CYS A 113 7.79 0.69 0.44
CA CYS A 113 9.00 0.26 -0.26
C CYS A 113 8.76 0.22 -1.76
N SER A 114 9.66 0.80 -2.56
CA SER A 114 9.53 0.87 -4.02
C SER A 114 9.43 -0.50 -4.69
N ASN A 115 10.24 -1.47 -4.25
CA ASN A 115 10.18 -2.84 -4.77
C ASN A 115 8.85 -3.52 -4.44
N CYS A 116 8.36 -3.35 -3.21
CA CYS A 116 7.06 -3.88 -2.79
C CYS A 116 5.92 -3.20 -3.54
N LYS A 117 6.00 -1.88 -3.74
CA LYS A 117 5.04 -1.11 -4.53
C LYS A 117 4.96 -1.63 -5.96
N GLY A 118 6.12 -1.87 -6.60
CA GLY A 118 6.19 -2.49 -7.93
C GLY A 118 5.60 -3.89 -7.99
N ALA A 119 5.90 -4.75 -7.01
CA ALA A 119 5.34 -6.10 -6.96
C ALA A 119 3.81 -6.08 -6.77
N ILE A 120 3.30 -5.19 -5.92
CA ILE A 120 1.85 -5.04 -5.68
C ILE A 120 1.16 -4.48 -6.93
N ARG A 121 1.77 -3.52 -7.63
CA ARG A 121 1.28 -3.04 -8.93
C ARG A 121 1.08 -4.19 -9.91
N ASP A 122 2.10 -5.01 -10.05
CA ASP A 122 2.08 -6.09 -11.04
C ASP A 122 1.06 -7.18 -10.70
N ILE A 123 0.85 -7.48 -9.41
CA ILE A 123 -0.20 -8.39 -8.96
C ILE A 123 -1.60 -7.82 -9.25
N ILE A 124 -1.83 -6.56 -8.90
CA ILE A 124 -3.12 -5.89 -9.11
C ILE A 124 -3.46 -5.89 -10.61
N GLY A 125 -2.48 -5.55 -11.46
CA GLY A 125 -2.66 -5.59 -12.92
C GLY A 125 -2.92 -7.00 -13.44
N TYR A 126 -2.14 -7.98 -13.02
CA TYR A 126 -2.27 -9.36 -13.49
C TYR A 126 -3.66 -9.97 -13.18
N TYR A 127 -4.19 -9.71 -11.99
CA TYR A 127 -5.51 -10.23 -11.58
C TYR A 127 -6.67 -9.28 -11.91
N HIS A 128 -6.42 -8.16 -12.61
CA HIS A 128 -7.40 -7.14 -12.92
C HIS A 128 -8.16 -6.64 -11.67
N ALA A 129 -7.43 -6.53 -10.55
CA ALA A 129 -8.06 -6.26 -9.26
C ALA A 129 -8.53 -4.81 -9.12
N GLU A 130 -7.98 -3.89 -9.89
CA GLU A 130 -8.48 -2.51 -9.98
C GLU A 130 -9.88 -2.48 -10.58
N GLU A 131 -10.10 -3.17 -11.68
CA GLU A 131 -11.39 -3.24 -12.37
C GLU A 131 -12.43 -4.05 -11.60
N ARG A 132 -12.00 -5.21 -11.05
CA ARG A 132 -12.91 -6.18 -10.41
C ARG A 132 -13.32 -5.79 -8.99
N SER A 133 -12.45 -5.09 -8.26
CA SER A 133 -12.66 -4.82 -6.84
C SER A 133 -12.19 -3.44 -6.39
N ARG A 134 -11.88 -2.55 -7.32
CA ARG A 134 -11.36 -1.20 -7.05
C ARG A 134 -10.20 -1.19 -6.06
N LEU A 135 -9.25 -2.10 -6.28
CA LEU A 135 -8.06 -2.24 -5.46
C LEU A 135 -6.90 -1.42 -6.04
N TYR A 136 -6.48 -0.41 -5.31
CA TYR A 136 -5.41 0.50 -5.67
C TYR A 136 -4.20 0.32 -4.75
N TYR A 137 -3.07 0.91 -5.11
CA TYR A 137 -1.85 0.82 -4.32
C TYR A 137 -1.08 2.14 -4.38
N GLY A 138 -0.19 2.34 -3.42
CA GLY A 138 0.75 3.46 -3.40
C GLY A 138 1.61 3.43 -2.15
N GLY A 139 2.33 4.51 -1.88
CA GLY A 139 3.20 4.63 -0.73
C GLY A 139 2.58 5.38 0.44
N LEU A 140 3.30 5.37 1.54
CA LEU A 140 2.90 6.09 2.76
C LEU A 140 2.95 7.61 2.55
N VAL A 141 3.90 8.09 1.75
CA VAL A 141 4.07 9.54 1.49
C VAL A 141 2.88 10.09 0.72
N GLU A 142 2.35 9.35 -0.26
CA GLU A 142 1.17 9.74 -1.02
C GLU A 142 -0.05 9.93 -0.09
N LEU A 143 -0.26 9.02 0.87
CA LEU A 143 -1.32 9.16 1.87
C LEU A 143 -1.12 10.36 2.80
N ILE A 144 0.13 10.63 3.22
CA ILE A 144 0.45 11.80 4.04
C ILE A 144 0.13 13.09 3.28
N VAL A 145 0.62 13.22 2.06
CA VAL A 145 0.40 14.41 1.23
C VAL A 145 -1.08 14.56 0.91
N ASN A 146 -1.79 13.48 0.59
CA ASN A 146 -3.23 13.53 0.34
C ASN A 146 -4.03 14.06 1.54
N ALA A 147 -3.59 13.74 2.75
CA ALA A 147 -4.22 14.20 3.99
C ALA A 147 -3.82 15.62 4.43
N MET A 148 -2.78 16.23 3.85
CA MET A 148 -2.35 17.59 4.26
C MET A 148 -3.46 18.61 4.03
N ALA A 149 -3.77 19.39 5.07
CA ALA A 149 -4.91 20.32 5.05
C ALA A 149 -4.74 21.49 4.06
N ASP A 150 -3.50 21.91 3.82
CA ASP A 150 -3.14 23.01 2.93
C ASP A 150 -3.16 22.65 1.42
N MET A 151 -3.26 21.38 1.10
CA MET A 151 -3.38 20.94 -0.29
C MET A 151 -4.71 21.39 -0.90
N LYS A 152 -4.67 22.04 -2.05
CA LYS A 152 -5.89 22.54 -2.75
C LYS A 152 -6.79 21.41 -3.24
N LYS A 153 -6.19 20.29 -3.67
CA LYS A 153 -6.93 19.12 -4.20
C LYS A 153 -6.31 17.82 -3.67
N PRO A 154 -7.11 16.76 -3.50
CA PRO A 154 -6.57 15.42 -3.25
C PRO A 154 -5.65 14.98 -4.38
N ILE A 155 -4.55 14.31 -4.02
CA ILE A 155 -3.61 13.74 -5.02
C ILE A 155 -3.95 12.27 -5.33
N ILE A 156 -4.60 11.56 -4.40
CA ILE A 156 -5.07 10.20 -4.65
C ILE A 156 -6.43 10.29 -5.33
N ARG A 157 -6.52 9.73 -6.53
CA ARG A 157 -7.74 9.64 -7.33
C ARG A 157 -8.04 8.19 -7.63
N PHE A 158 -9.33 7.85 -7.59
CA PHE A 158 -9.85 6.52 -7.90
C PHE A 158 -10.75 6.64 -9.12
N GLY A 159 -10.28 6.29 -10.28
CA GLY A 159 -11.05 6.38 -11.52
C GLY A 159 -10.15 6.35 -12.76
N ASP A 160 -10.71 6.61 -13.92
CA ASP A 160 -10.21 6.28 -15.25
C ASP A 160 -8.88 6.93 -15.68
N GLU A 161 -8.26 7.76 -14.88
CA GLU A 161 -6.91 8.26 -15.15
C GLU A 161 -5.88 7.57 -14.24
N PRO A 162 -4.85 6.94 -14.82
CA PRO A 162 -3.72 6.44 -14.03
C PRO A 162 -3.11 7.60 -13.24
N SER A 163 -2.99 7.45 -11.94
CA SER A 163 -2.43 8.47 -11.03
C SER A 163 -0.94 8.81 -11.28
N TRP A 164 -0.37 8.33 -12.40
CA TRP A 164 1.07 8.39 -12.73
C TRP A 164 1.36 9.17 -14.02
N THR A 165 0.37 9.73 -14.70
CA THR A 165 0.58 10.58 -15.87
C THR A 165 0.54 12.05 -15.49
N THR A 166 1.53 12.51 -14.75
CA THR A 166 2.07 13.89 -14.75
C THR A 166 3.44 13.89 -14.15
#